data_ffdfa4aad3ff3682dca6abfdfbe4410c
#
_entry.id   ffdfa4aad3ff3682dca6abfdfbe4410c
#
_cell.length_a   1.000
_cell.length_b   1.000
_cell.length_c   1.000
_cell.angle_alpha   90.00
_cell.angle_beta   90.00
_cell.angle_gamma   90.00
#
_symmetry.space_group_name_H-M   'P 1'
#
loop_
_entity.id
_entity.type
_entity.pdbx_description
1 polymer ?
#
loop_
_entity_poly.entity_id
_entity_poly.type
_entity_poly.pdbx_seq_one_letter_code
_entity_poly.pdbx_strand_id
1 'polypeptide(L)'
;MTSIEIPAGVTSIGEYAFSACESLTSIEIPSGETSIGEYAFKACRSLTSIEIRSEVTSIGDYAFEYCSDLTSIEISSRETRIGNYAFQGCRGLTSIKIPAGATSIGDGVFQGCSGLTSIVVDSKNKYYDSRDNCNAIIETGSNTLIQGCKSSKIPAGVTSIGDGAFWGCSGLTSIKIPSGVTSIEKYAFYECYGLTSIEIPAGVTSIGHDAFGACLDLVIACYKDSYAYNYAIDNNIPVKLLEVETPGDASGDDKPTPNPTTPSNPKNDDTQQKPKAVPAKKGTTLTVSSKKLKVKVTSSSKKNPTVTVTKITDKKAKKLTIPASVKVKGVTYKVTGIADKAFKNNKKLTTVTIGSNVTKIGKEAFSGCSALKKVTIGKNVTSIGNKAFYKCTKLASVTIPAKVTTIGNSAFSGCKKLKKVTVTAGKLKTINKNAFKGIKKNAAITVKGKKKAKTALKKKLKKSSIGYVKTWKLK
;
A
#
# COMPACT_ATOMS: atom_id res chain seq x y z
N MET A 1 -7.99 -1.18 42.91
CA MET A 1 -7.35 0.16 42.91
C MET A 1 -8.12 0.99 41.90
N THR A 2 -8.79 2.05 42.36
CA THR A 2 -9.65 2.89 41.50
C THR A 2 -8.93 4.16 41.05
N SER A 3 -7.95 4.62 41.81
CA SER A 3 -7.10 5.75 41.46
C SER A 3 -5.65 5.52 41.90
N ILE A 4 -4.73 6.19 41.24
CA ILE A 4 -3.30 6.19 41.61
C ILE A 4 -2.71 7.56 41.34
N GLU A 5 -1.89 8.03 42.22
CA GLU A 5 -1.09 9.24 42.05
C GLU A 5 0.35 8.82 41.69
N ILE A 6 0.84 9.35 40.57
CA ILE A 6 2.23 9.14 40.15
C ILE A 6 3.07 10.26 40.77
N PRO A 7 4.10 9.95 41.54
CA PRO A 7 4.93 10.97 42.19
C PRO A 7 5.58 11.96 41.22
N ALA A 8 5.67 13.22 41.62
CA ALA A 8 6.46 14.22 40.90
C ALA A 8 7.91 13.75 40.75
N GLY A 9 8.47 13.86 39.53
CA GLY A 9 9.83 13.38 39.24
C GLY A 9 9.86 12.02 38.52
N VAL A 10 8.73 11.35 38.34
CA VAL A 10 8.63 10.22 37.40
C VAL A 10 8.71 10.76 35.98
N THR A 11 9.73 10.33 35.25
CA THR A 11 10.00 10.79 33.86
C THR A 11 9.52 9.83 32.80
N SER A 12 9.04 8.63 33.16
CA SER A 12 8.46 7.68 32.22
C SER A 12 7.51 6.71 32.89
N ILE A 13 6.43 6.37 32.19
CA ILE A 13 5.54 5.25 32.50
C ILE A 13 6.00 4.09 31.64
N GLY A 14 6.47 3.01 32.26
CA GLY A 14 7.07 1.86 31.58
C GLY A 14 6.06 1.05 30.74
N GLU A 15 6.60 0.12 29.95
CA GLU A 15 5.83 -0.86 29.20
C GLU A 15 4.96 -1.70 30.15
N TYR A 16 3.65 -1.88 29.83
CA TYR A 16 2.65 -2.60 30.64
C TYR A 16 2.44 -2.09 32.08
N ALA A 17 2.94 -0.91 32.49
CA ALA A 17 2.94 -0.47 33.89
C ALA A 17 1.59 -0.55 34.58
N PHE A 18 0.50 -0.25 33.89
CA PHE A 18 -0.88 -0.33 34.39
C PHE A 18 -1.76 -1.23 33.51
N SER A 19 -1.15 -2.13 32.71
CA SER A 19 -1.93 -3.02 31.85
C SER A 19 -2.91 -3.87 32.65
N ALA A 20 -4.16 -3.97 32.16
CA ALA A 20 -5.27 -4.70 32.79
C ALA A 20 -5.64 -4.21 34.21
N CYS A 21 -5.34 -2.96 34.56
CA CYS A 21 -5.90 -2.31 35.74
C CYS A 21 -7.37 -1.96 35.47
N GLU A 22 -8.24 -2.99 35.38
CA GLU A 22 -9.63 -2.85 34.92
C GLU A 22 -10.49 -1.95 35.81
N SER A 23 -10.15 -1.79 37.10
CA SER A 23 -10.87 -0.94 38.05
C SER A 23 -10.31 0.48 38.15
N LEU A 24 -9.26 0.82 37.40
CA LEU A 24 -8.69 2.17 37.41
C LEU A 24 -9.61 3.14 36.69
N THR A 25 -10.15 4.12 37.41
CA THR A 25 -11.12 5.08 36.86
C THR A 25 -10.49 6.40 36.46
N SER A 26 -9.40 6.78 37.15
CA SER A 26 -8.68 8.00 36.87
C SER A 26 -7.19 7.86 37.20
N ILE A 27 -6.37 8.59 36.48
CA ILE A 27 -4.93 8.70 36.76
C ILE A 27 -4.46 10.08 36.32
N GLU A 28 -3.63 10.69 37.14
CA GLU A 28 -2.99 11.96 36.82
C GLU A 28 -1.53 11.71 36.40
N ILE A 29 -1.16 12.21 35.22
CA ILE A 29 0.22 12.16 34.74
C ILE A 29 0.93 13.41 35.23
N PRO A 30 2.03 13.27 36.00
CA PRO A 30 2.71 14.40 36.58
C PRO A 30 3.33 15.34 35.54
N SER A 31 3.60 16.58 35.92
CA SER A 31 4.40 17.50 35.14
C SER A 31 5.86 17.04 35.07
N GLY A 32 6.45 17.00 33.86
CA GLY A 32 7.83 16.55 33.61
C GLY A 32 7.94 15.93 32.22
N GLU A 33 9.16 15.71 31.74
CA GLU A 33 9.36 14.99 30.47
C GLU A 33 8.95 13.53 30.63
N THR A 34 7.66 13.23 30.44
CA THR A 34 7.11 11.89 30.66
C THR A 34 6.85 11.22 29.31
N SER A 35 7.36 10.01 29.15
CA SER A 35 6.95 9.12 28.06
C SER A 35 5.97 8.07 28.59
N ILE A 36 4.96 7.75 27.78
CA ILE A 36 4.02 6.66 28.05
C ILE A 36 4.47 5.47 27.20
N GLY A 37 4.80 4.37 27.85
CA GLY A 37 5.34 3.15 27.23
C GLY A 37 4.33 2.37 26.43
N GLU A 38 4.82 1.36 25.72
CA GLU A 38 3.99 0.41 24.95
C GLU A 38 3.08 -0.36 25.91
N TYR A 39 1.78 -0.50 25.58
CA TYR A 39 0.74 -1.16 26.40
C TYR A 39 0.56 -0.59 27.82
N ALA A 40 1.06 0.58 28.13
CA ALA A 40 1.12 1.09 29.51
C ALA A 40 -0.22 1.07 30.25
N PHE A 41 -1.32 1.40 29.59
CA PHE A 41 -2.70 1.39 30.12
C PHE A 41 -3.63 0.43 29.35
N LYS A 42 -3.06 -0.55 28.65
CA LYS A 42 -3.87 -1.51 27.91
C LYS A 42 -4.95 -2.14 28.79
N ALA A 43 -6.19 -2.17 28.31
CA ALA A 43 -7.35 -2.77 28.97
C ALA A 43 -7.66 -2.18 30.37
N CYS A 44 -7.31 -0.92 30.62
CA CYS A 44 -7.85 -0.15 31.75
C CYS A 44 -9.31 0.23 31.41
N ARG A 45 -10.21 -0.74 31.50
CA ARG A 45 -11.56 -0.64 30.93
C ARG A 45 -12.42 0.43 31.56
N SER A 46 -12.26 0.69 32.88
CA SER A 46 -13.00 1.70 33.62
C SER A 46 -12.37 3.10 33.60
N LEU A 47 -11.23 3.27 32.92
CA LEU A 47 -10.60 4.59 32.81
C LEU A 47 -11.48 5.52 31.97
N THR A 48 -11.98 6.60 32.60
CA THR A 48 -12.97 7.50 31.98
C THR A 48 -12.35 8.71 31.30
N SER A 49 -11.26 9.20 31.87
CA SER A 49 -10.53 10.37 31.34
C SER A 49 -9.06 10.32 31.67
N ILE A 50 -8.26 10.94 30.83
CA ILE A 50 -6.84 11.15 31.07
C ILE A 50 -6.39 12.46 30.43
N GLU A 51 -5.59 13.23 31.15
CA GLU A 51 -4.92 14.42 30.67
C GLU A 51 -3.46 14.11 30.36
N ILE A 52 -3.07 14.27 29.10
CA ILE A 52 -1.67 14.13 28.67
C ILE A 52 -1.08 15.54 28.55
N ARG A 53 -0.31 15.93 29.54
CA ARG A 53 0.25 17.26 29.70
C ARG A 53 1.32 17.59 28.65
N SER A 54 1.73 18.85 28.61
CA SER A 54 2.63 19.40 27.58
C SER A 54 4.04 18.80 27.55
N GLU A 55 4.45 18.15 28.60
CA GLU A 55 5.76 17.54 28.77
C GLU A 55 5.85 16.12 28.19
N VAL A 56 4.73 15.49 27.89
CA VAL A 56 4.71 14.14 27.30
C VAL A 56 5.14 14.20 25.84
N THR A 57 6.26 13.59 25.52
CA THR A 57 6.86 13.60 24.17
C THR A 57 6.52 12.37 23.34
N SER A 58 6.06 11.29 23.98
CA SER A 58 5.67 10.07 23.26
C SER A 58 4.57 9.29 23.97
N ILE A 59 3.63 8.79 23.19
CA ILE A 59 2.63 7.80 23.57
C ILE A 59 3.00 6.53 22.79
N GLY A 60 3.29 5.45 23.49
CA GLY A 60 3.74 4.17 22.93
C GLY A 60 2.66 3.46 22.10
N ASP A 61 3.09 2.41 21.38
CA ASP A 61 2.18 1.53 20.66
C ASP A 61 1.22 0.86 21.65
N TYR A 62 -0.08 0.79 21.30
CA TYR A 62 -1.15 0.18 22.11
C TYR A 62 -1.30 0.77 23.54
N ALA A 63 -0.78 1.96 23.82
CA ALA A 63 -0.69 2.49 25.17
C ALA A 63 -2.03 2.52 25.92
N PHE A 64 -3.14 2.80 25.23
CA PHE A 64 -4.50 2.84 25.77
C PHE A 64 -5.43 1.84 25.04
N GLU A 65 -4.89 0.76 24.50
CA GLU A 65 -5.68 -0.25 23.80
C GLU A 65 -6.77 -0.82 24.73
N TYR A 66 -8.03 -0.82 24.25
CA TYR A 66 -9.22 -1.31 24.98
C TYR A 66 -9.55 -0.57 26.29
N CYS A 67 -9.17 0.70 26.45
CA CYS A 67 -9.76 1.57 27.47
C CYS A 67 -11.19 1.92 27.06
N SER A 68 -12.14 0.98 27.26
CA SER A 68 -13.46 1.06 26.64
C SER A 68 -14.32 2.21 27.14
N ASP A 69 -14.16 2.62 28.41
CA ASP A 69 -14.94 3.69 29.04
C ASP A 69 -14.27 5.06 28.93
N LEU A 70 -13.12 5.15 28.24
CA LEU A 70 -12.44 6.42 28.02
C LEU A 70 -13.31 7.31 27.12
N THR A 71 -13.87 8.37 27.68
CA THR A 71 -14.78 9.29 26.99
C THR A 71 -14.09 10.51 26.43
N SER A 72 -13.02 10.94 27.07
CA SER A 72 -12.22 12.08 26.66
C SER A 72 -10.74 11.87 26.93
N ILE A 73 -9.92 12.44 26.06
CA ILE A 73 -8.49 12.53 26.23
C ILE A 73 -8.03 13.89 25.75
N GLU A 74 -7.24 14.55 26.56
CA GLU A 74 -6.59 15.82 26.19
C GLU A 74 -5.09 15.58 25.99
N ILE A 75 -4.60 15.95 24.81
CA ILE A 75 -3.19 15.86 24.45
C ILE A 75 -2.69 17.31 24.28
N SER A 76 -1.98 17.83 25.27
CA SER A 76 -1.54 19.23 25.34
C SER A 76 -0.06 19.42 24.97
N SER A 77 0.55 18.54 24.23
CA SER A 77 2.00 18.44 24.05
C SER A 77 2.62 19.41 23.05
N ARG A 78 3.91 19.71 23.25
CA ARG A 78 4.72 20.53 22.32
C ARG A 78 5.16 19.73 21.11
N GLU A 79 5.79 18.57 21.30
CA GLU A 79 6.20 17.64 20.24
C GLU A 79 5.87 16.22 20.66
N THR A 80 4.77 15.67 20.17
CA THR A 80 4.32 14.33 20.56
C THR A 80 4.31 13.39 19.40
N ARG A 81 4.84 12.19 19.64
CA ARG A 81 4.65 11.02 18.79
C ARG A 81 3.57 10.15 19.37
N ILE A 82 2.58 9.79 18.55
CA ILE A 82 1.49 8.88 18.94
C ILE A 82 1.74 7.56 18.22
N GLY A 83 1.89 6.49 18.97
CA GLY A 83 2.23 5.15 18.48
C GLY A 83 1.12 4.47 17.72
N ASN A 84 1.45 3.31 17.14
CA ASN A 84 0.47 2.50 16.43
C ASN A 84 -0.58 1.96 17.41
N TYR A 85 -1.85 1.98 17.00
CA TYR A 85 -2.97 1.43 17.79
C TYR A 85 -3.09 2.02 19.20
N ALA A 86 -2.51 3.21 19.43
CA ALA A 86 -2.40 3.77 20.78
C ALA A 86 -3.74 3.87 21.53
N PHE A 87 -4.84 4.12 20.82
CA PHE A 87 -6.20 4.20 21.35
C PHE A 87 -7.15 3.17 20.72
N GLN A 88 -6.63 2.06 20.22
CA GLN A 88 -7.45 1.02 19.62
C GLN A 88 -8.54 0.54 20.60
N GLY A 89 -9.78 0.48 20.14
CA GLY A 89 -10.90 -0.07 20.93
C GLY A 89 -11.37 0.82 22.07
N CYS A 90 -10.99 2.09 22.15
CA CYS A 90 -11.55 3.08 23.07
C CYS A 90 -12.97 3.45 22.60
N ARG A 91 -13.94 2.58 22.86
CA ARG A 91 -15.31 2.68 22.32
C ARG A 91 -16.10 3.84 22.89
N GLY A 92 -15.79 4.27 24.12
CA GLY A 92 -16.40 5.42 24.79
C GLY A 92 -15.92 6.77 24.26
N LEU A 93 -14.77 6.82 23.56
CA LEU A 93 -14.18 8.07 23.07
C LEU A 93 -15.08 8.74 22.05
N THR A 94 -15.54 9.97 22.37
CA THR A 94 -16.48 10.71 21.52
C THR A 94 -15.83 11.76 20.66
N SER A 95 -14.73 12.32 21.14
CA SER A 95 -14.00 13.38 20.44
C SER A 95 -12.50 13.31 20.72
N ILE A 96 -11.70 13.78 19.76
CA ILE A 96 -10.26 13.93 19.91
C ILE A 96 -9.77 15.22 19.23
N LYS A 97 -8.88 15.92 19.90
CA LYS A 97 -8.13 17.04 19.34
C LYS A 97 -6.66 16.64 19.20
N ILE A 98 -6.15 16.66 17.97
CA ILE A 98 -4.74 16.44 17.68
C ILE A 98 -4.02 17.78 17.82
N PRO A 99 -3.01 17.90 18.69
CA PRO A 99 -2.35 19.17 18.99
C PRO A 99 -1.46 19.65 17.84
N ALA A 100 -1.11 20.94 17.88
CA ALA A 100 -0.16 21.56 16.94
C ALA A 100 1.20 20.85 16.90
N GLY A 101 1.63 20.28 18.05
CA GLY A 101 2.91 19.62 18.20
C GLY A 101 2.93 18.13 17.85
N ALA A 102 1.82 17.53 17.41
CA ALA A 102 1.84 16.14 16.97
C ALA A 102 2.67 15.99 15.69
N THR A 103 3.80 15.28 15.79
CA THR A 103 4.77 15.10 14.68
C THR A 103 4.65 13.77 13.99
N SER A 104 4.05 12.77 14.65
CA SER A 104 3.84 11.43 14.10
C SER A 104 2.58 10.82 14.71
N ILE A 105 1.74 10.24 13.86
CA ILE A 105 0.55 9.47 14.24
C ILE A 105 0.70 8.10 13.60
N GLY A 106 0.65 7.07 14.42
CA GLY A 106 0.83 5.68 14.00
C GLY A 106 -0.36 5.09 13.25
N ASP A 107 -0.17 3.90 12.71
CA ASP A 107 -1.22 3.16 12.01
C ASP A 107 -2.32 2.75 12.99
N GLY A 108 -3.59 2.83 12.56
CA GLY A 108 -4.74 2.35 13.31
C GLY A 108 -4.96 3.01 14.67
N VAL A 109 -4.48 4.24 14.87
CA VAL A 109 -4.43 4.93 16.18
C VAL A 109 -5.78 4.95 16.90
N PHE A 110 -6.90 5.11 16.19
CA PHE A 110 -8.27 5.09 16.73
C PHE A 110 -9.12 3.95 16.14
N GLN A 111 -8.49 2.87 15.73
CA GLN A 111 -9.18 1.70 15.20
C GLN A 111 -10.19 1.17 16.22
N GLY A 112 -11.45 0.94 15.79
CA GLY A 112 -12.50 0.42 16.67
C GLY A 112 -13.02 1.41 17.72
N CYS A 113 -12.69 2.70 17.63
CA CYS A 113 -13.30 3.76 18.45
C CYS A 113 -14.70 4.09 17.92
N SER A 114 -15.65 3.17 18.09
CA SER A 114 -17.00 3.26 17.51
C SER A 114 -17.84 4.44 18.04
N GLY A 115 -17.50 4.97 19.21
CA GLY A 115 -18.10 6.18 19.79
C GLY A 115 -17.70 7.48 19.09
N LEU A 116 -16.55 7.49 18.39
CA LEU A 116 -15.92 8.71 17.89
C LEU A 116 -16.79 9.43 16.83
N THR A 117 -17.08 10.72 17.12
CA THR A 117 -17.89 11.58 16.25
C THR A 117 -17.16 12.84 15.80
N SER A 118 -16.11 13.22 16.52
CA SER A 118 -15.37 14.45 16.22
C SER A 118 -13.86 14.19 16.25
N ILE A 119 -13.21 14.56 15.18
CA ILE A 119 -11.74 14.57 15.06
C ILE A 119 -11.34 15.95 14.56
N VAL A 120 -10.56 16.68 15.36
CA VAL A 120 -10.07 18.00 15.01
C VAL A 120 -8.56 18.02 15.11
N VAL A 121 -7.91 18.51 14.08
CA VAL A 121 -6.46 18.78 14.08
C VAL A 121 -6.26 20.29 14.28
N ASP A 122 -5.37 20.65 15.19
CA ASP A 122 -5.02 22.06 15.43
C ASP A 122 -4.51 22.70 14.13
N SER A 123 -4.99 23.89 13.80
CA SER A 123 -4.65 24.60 12.55
C SER A 123 -3.17 24.95 12.40
N LYS A 124 -2.41 24.93 13.50
CA LYS A 124 -0.96 25.15 13.51
C LYS A 124 -0.16 23.86 13.33
N ASN A 125 -0.82 22.71 13.24
CA ASN A 125 -0.10 21.45 12.97
C ASN A 125 0.48 21.48 11.55
N LYS A 126 1.75 21.09 11.41
CA LYS A 126 2.49 21.17 10.14
C LYS A 126 2.40 19.89 9.30
N TYR A 127 2.02 18.78 9.90
CA TYR A 127 2.06 17.44 9.30
C TYR A 127 0.68 16.89 8.99
N TYR A 128 -0.33 17.35 9.74
CA TYR A 128 -1.69 16.86 9.66
C TYR A 128 -2.68 18.02 9.63
N ASP A 129 -3.83 17.78 9.04
CA ASP A 129 -4.96 18.71 9.09
C ASP A 129 -6.31 18.00 9.14
N SER A 130 -7.36 18.77 9.44
CA SER A 130 -8.77 18.37 9.33
C SER A 130 -9.53 19.40 8.48
N ARG A 131 -8.96 19.71 7.30
CA ARG A 131 -9.50 20.70 6.36
C ARG A 131 -10.99 20.50 6.09
N ASP A 132 -11.68 21.57 5.79
CA ASP A 132 -13.12 21.59 5.49
C ASP A 132 -13.98 21.01 6.65
N ASN A 133 -13.49 21.07 7.89
CA ASN A 133 -14.13 20.46 9.07
C ASN A 133 -14.53 18.98 8.81
N CYS A 134 -13.61 18.23 8.22
CA CYS A 134 -13.90 16.90 7.70
C CYS A 134 -14.06 15.82 8.78
N ASN A 135 -13.83 16.12 10.06
CA ASN A 135 -13.82 15.13 11.15
C ASN A 135 -12.89 13.92 10.85
N ALA A 136 -11.71 14.20 10.32
CA ALA A 136 -10.71 13.19 9.96
C ALA A 136 -9.31 13.76 10.14
N ILE A 137 -8.31 12.89 10.18
CA ILE A 137 -6.90 13.26 10.13
C ILE A 137 -6.41 13.02 8.71
N ILE A 138 -5.89 14.09 8.09
CA ILE A 138 -5.29 14.03 6.77
C ILE A 138 -3.80 14.34 6.90
N GLU A 139 -2.95 13.46 6.40
CA GLU A 139 -1.52 13.72 6.27
C GLU A 139 -1.29 14.69 5.11
N THR A 140 -0.77 15.89 5.42
CA THR A 140 -0.66 17.00 4.46
C THR A 140 0.30 16.71 3.31
N GLY A 141 1.41 16.01 3.59
CA GLY A 141 2.45 15.70 2.60
C GLY A 141 2.02 14.70 1.52
N SER A 142 1.14 13.77 1.86
CA SER A 142 0.65 12.72 0.94
C SER A 142 -0.79 12.95 0.47
N ASN A 143 -1.52 13.86 1.10
CA ASN A 143 -2.97 14.01 0.97
C ASN A 143 -3.73 12.70 1.24
N THR A 144 -3.26 11.91 2.19
CA THR A 144 -3.87 10.66 2.61
C THR A 144 -4.75 10.89 3.85
N LEU A 145 -6.01 10.51 3.79
CA LEU A 145 -6.85 10.42 4.98
C LEU A 145 -6.42 9.19 5.76
N ILE A 146 -5.74 9.39 6.90
CA ILE A 146 -5.17 8.31 7.71
C ILE A 146 -6.12 7.81 8.80
N GLN A 147 -7.05 8.67 9.26
CA GLN A 147 -8.05 8.29 10.26
C GLN A 147 -9.33 9.10 10.08
N GLY A 148 -10.45 8.40 10.04
CA GLY A 148 -11.79 8.96 10.07
C GLY A 148 -12.63 8.42 11.20
N CYS A 149 -13.88 8.91 11.31
CA CYS A 149 -14.90 8.46 12.24
C CYS A 149 -16.28 8.41 11.55
N LYS A 150 -17.32 8.01 12.28
CA LYS A 150 -18.68 7.88 11.72
C LYS A 150 -19.28 9.17 11.15
N SER A 151 -18.78 10.34 11.54
CA SER A 151 -19.26 11.66 11.08
C SER A 151 -18.33 12.30 10.05
N SER A 152 -17.31 11.57 9.57
CA SER A 152 -16.31 12.13 8.64
C SER A 152 -16.86 12.38 7.26
N LYS A 153 -16.27 13.40 6.63
CA LYS A 153 -16.39 13.67 5.18
C LYS A 153 -15.00 13.54 4.57
N ILE A 154 -14.91 13.16 3.31
CA ILE A 154 -13.63 13.12 2.60
C ILE A 154 -13.51 14.38 1.74
N PRO A 155 -12.60 15.32 2.04
CA PRO A 155 -12.40 16.53 1.23
C PRO A 155 -11.92 16.23 -0.19
N ALA A 156 -12.23 17.13 -1.12
CA ALA A 156 -11.91 16.96 -2.54
C ALA A 156 -10.41 16.79 -2.83
N GLY A 157 -9.54 17.40 -2.02
CA GLY A 157 -8.07 17.28 -2.15
C GLY A 157 -7.45 15.99 -1.66
N VAL A 158 -8.24 15.06 -1.08
CA VAL A 158 -7.75 13.75 -0.64
C VAL A 158 -7.52 12.86 -1.86
N THR A 159 -6.36 12.23 -1.92
CA THR A 159 -5.96 11.35 -3.03
C THR A 159 -5.91 9.87 -2.66
N SER A 160 -5.83 9.56 -1.36
CA SER A 160 -5.80 8.20 -0.83
C SER A 160 -6.59 8.09 0.47
N ILE A 161 -7.29 6.97 0.67
CA ILE A 161 -7.84 6.57 1.96
C ILE A 161 -6.90 5.53 2.53
N GLY A 162 -6.31 5.84 3.69
CA GLY A 162 -5.21 5.08 4.30
C GLY A 162 -5.61 3.70 4.81
N ASP A 163 -4.59 2.96 5.25
CA ASP A 163 -4.74 1.64 5.87
C ASP A 163 -5.58 1.72 7.14
N GLY A 164 -6.67 0.97 7.20
CA GLY A 164 -7.58 0.95 8.34
C GLY A 164 -8.24 2.30 8.68
N ALA A 165 -8.26 3.28 7.78
CA ALA A 165 -8.68 4.66 8.06
C ALA A 165 -10.07 4.79 8.72
N PHE A 166 -11.00 3.88 8.44
CA PHE A 166 -12.34 3.80 9.04
C PHE A 166 -12.59 2.46 9.74
N TRP A 167 -11.55 1.70 10.07
CA TRP A 167 -11.74 0.38 10.69
C TRP A 167 -12.56 0.45 11.96
N GLY A 168 -13.63 -0.34 12.02
CA GLY A 168 -14.52 -0.42 13.18
C GLY A 168 -15.43 0.80 13.36
N CYS A 169 -15.55 1.67 12.34
CA CYS A 169 -16.52 2.76 12.34
C CYS A 169 -17.95 2.21 12.11
N SER A 170 -18.45 1.40 13.07
CA SER A 170 -19.71 0.66 12.95
C SER A 170 -20.94 1.56 12.75
N GLY A 171 -20.87 2.82 13.16
CA GLY A 171 -21.93 3.82 12.97
C GLY A 171 -21.84 4.60 11.66
N LEU A 172 -20.86 4.33 10.80
CA LEU A 172 -20.74 4.95 9.47
C LEU A 172 -21.77 4.29 8.53
N THR A 173 -22.79 5.04 8.12
CA THR A 173 -23.88 4.50 7.27
C THR A 173 -23.65 4.78 5.78
N SER A 174 -23.02 5.88 5.46
CA SER A 174 -22.63 6.27 4.09
C SER A 174 -21.48 7.23 4.10
N ILE A 175 -20.70 7.22 3.04
CA ILE A 175 -19.61 8.21 2.82
C ILE A 175 -19.41 8.41 1.33
N LYS A 176 -19.22 9.67 0.93
CA LYS A 176 -18.92 10.01 -0.47
C LYS A 176 -17.41 10.01 -0.67
N ILE A 177 -16.94 9.27 -1.66
CA ILE A 177 -15.54 9.28 -2.09
C ILE A 177 -15.38 10.31 -3.20
N PRO A 178 -14.58 11.36 -3.02
CA PRO A 178 -14.33 12.36 -4.06
C PRO A 178 -13.66 11.77 -5.29
N SER A 179 -13.88 12.37 -6.45
CA SER A 179 -13.31 11.92 -7.74
C SER A 179 -11.78 11.97 -7.78
N GLY A 180 -11.14 12.79 -6.90
CA GLY A 180 -9.68 12.85 -6.74
C GLY A 180 -9.05 11.64 -6.08
N VAL A 181 -9.82 10.80 -5.37
CA VAL A 181 -9.30 9.60 -4.71
C VAL A 181 -8.90 8.56 -5.74
N THR A 182 -7.66 8.11 -5.66
CA THR A 182 -7.09 7.11 -6.59
C THR A 182 -6.83 5.76 -5.93
N SER A 183 -6.71 5.72 -4.60
CA SER A 183 -6.50 4.47 -3.85
C SER A 183 -7.32 4.44 -2.57
N ILE A 184 -7.79 3.23 -2.24
CA ILE A 184 -8.36 2.84 -0.96
C ILE A 184 -7.46 1.72 -0.47
N GLU A 185 -6.80 1.92 0.68
CA GLU A 185 -5.81 0.96 1.16
C GLU A 185 -6.48 -0.24 1.88
N LYS A 186 -5.66 -1.21 2.31
CA LYS A 186 -6.16 -2.42 2.99
C LYS A 186 -6.94 -2.04 4.26
N TYR A 187 -7.99 -2.79 4.57
CA TYR A 187 -8.84 -2.61 5.76
C TYR A 187 -9.47 -1.22 5.92
N ALA A 188 -9.43 -0.35 4.91
CA ALA A 188 -9.85 1.06 5.03
C ALA A 188 -11.24 1.24 5.63
N PHE A 189 -12.19 0.34 5.34
CA PHE A 189 -13.56 0.31 5.88
C PHE A 189 -13.89 -1.05 6.53
N TYR A 190 -12.88 -1.76 7.03
CA TYR A 190 -13.10 -3.05 7.68
C TYR A 190 -13.98 -2.91 8.92
N GLU A 191 -14.94 -3.82 9.12
CA GLU A 191 -15.89 -3.78 10.24
C GLU A 191 -16.77 -2.50 10.30
N CYS A 192 -16.98 -1.82 9.19
CA CYS A 192 -17.99 -0.76 9.08
C CYS A 192 -19.38 -1.40 8.95
N TYR A 193 -19.89 -2.03 10.00
CA TYR A 193 -21.14 -2.79 9.98
C TYR A 193 -22.36 -1.98 9.54
N GLY A 194 -22.36 -0.66 9.77
CA GLY A 194 -23.45 0.25 9.38
C GLY A 194 -23.39 0.69 7.91
N LEU A 195 -22.30 0.42 7.19
CA LEU A 195 -22.11 0.91 5.83
C LEU A 195 -22.90 0.06 4.83
N THR A 196 -24.05 0.58 4.41
CA THR A 196 -24.97 -0.12 3.49
C THR A 196 -24.76 0.26 2.02
N SER A 197 -24.16 1.41 1.75
CA SER A 197 -23.87 1.83 0.39
C SER A 197 -22.63 2.73 0.33
N ILE A 198 -21.87 2.58 -0.74
CA ILE A 198 -20.73 3.46 -1.04
C ILE A 198 -20.61 3.64 -2.55
N GLU A 199 -20.45 4.90 -2.97
CA GLU A 199 -20.14 5.20 -4.36
C GLU A 199 -18.64 5.32 -4.52
N ILE A 200 -18.07 4.52 -5.42
CA ILE A 200 -16.64 4.53 -5.73
C ILE A 200 -16.43 5.10 -7.12
N PRO A 201 -15.81 6.28 -7.24
CA PRO A 201 -15.61 6.95 -8.51
C PRO A 201 -14.69 6.16 -9.44
N ALA A 202 -14.82 6.37 -10.74
CA ALA A 202 -14.03 5.70 -11.77
C ALA A 202 -12.51 5.98 -11.64
N GLY A 203 -12.14 7.06 -10.95
CA GLY A 203 -10.74 7.43 -10.66
C GLY A 203 -10.01 6.47 -9.72
N VAL A 204 -10.73 5.70 -8.91
CA VAL A 204 -10.11 4.73 -7.98
C VAL A 204 -9.50 3.58 -8.77
N THR A 205 -8.19 3.43 -8.65
CA THR A 205 -7.38 2.45 -9.40
C THR A 205 -6.77 1.37 -8.52
N SER A 206 -6.96 1.46 -7.21
CA SER A 206 -6.49 0.47 -6.23
C SER A 206 -7.45 0.40 -5.06
N ILE A 207 -7.88 -0.81 -4.71
CA ILE A 207 -8.60 -1.11 -3.47
C ILE A 207 -7.83 -2.25 -2.82
N GLY A 208 -7.44 -2.04 -1.56
CA GLY A 208 -6.61 -2.97 -0.81
C GLY A 208 -7.35 -4.24 -0.40
N HIS A 209 -6.58 -5.21 0.12
CA HIS A 209 -7.14 -6.45 0.66
C HIS A 209 -8.08 -6.11 1.83
N ASP A 210 -9.26 -6.73 1.83
CA ASP A 210 -10.30 -6.57 2.87
C ASP A 210 -10.67 -5.11 3.17
N ALA A 211 -10.52 -4.20 2.18
CA ALA A 211 -10.87 -2.79 2.36
C ALA A 211 -12.32 -2.59 2.84
N PHE A 212 -13.22 -3.49 2.48
CA PHE A 212 -14.62 -3.53 2.91
C PHE A 212 -14.98 -4.86 3.60
N GLY A 213 -13.98 -5.53 4.19
CA GLY A 213 -14.21 -6.77 4.92
C GLY A 213 -15.19 -6.56 6.08
N ALA A 214 -16.09 -7.54 6.32
CA ALA A 214 -17.13 -7.50 7.34
C ALA A 214 -18.18 -6.35 7.21
N CYS A 215 -18.24 -5.65 6.06
CA CYS A 215 -19.38 -4.78 5.72
C CYS A 215 -20.52 -5.66 5.17
N LEU A 216 -21.33 -6.26 6.03
CA LEU A 216 -22.23 -7.37 5.68
C LEU A 216 -23.33 -6.99 4.68
N ASP A 217 -23.84 -5.76 4.76
CA ASP A 217 -24.99 -5.27 3.95
C ASP A 217 -24.56 -4.27 2.88
N LEU A 218 -23.26 -4.21 2.56
CA LEU A 218 -22.72 -3.22 1.66
C LEU A 218 -23.09 -3.48 0.20
N VAL A 219 -23.58 -2.43 -0.47
CA VAL A 219 -23.69 -2.35 -1.92
C VAL A 219 -22.69 -1.32 -2.45
N ILE A 220 -21.81 -1.71 -3.35
CA ILE A 220 -20.89 -0.78 -4.02
C ILE A 220 -21.53 -0.22 -5.28
N ALA A 221 -21.76 1.09 -5.31
CA ALA A 221 -22.16 1.81 -6.51
C ALA A 221 -20.90 2.19 -7.30
N CYS A 222 -20.80 1.75 -8.54
CA CYS A 222 -19.62 1.98 -9.39
C CYS A 222 -19.92 1.83 -10.86
N TYR A 223 -19.01 2.29 -11.70
CA TYR A 223 -19.11 2.13 -13.14
C TYR A 223 -18.71 0.71 -13.55
N LYS A 224 -19.43 0.17 -14.57
CA LYS A 224 -19.10 -1.14 -15.15
C LYS A 224 -17.64 -1.20 -15.58
N ASP A 225 -16.99 -2.34 -15.33
CA ASP A 225 -15.59 -2.62 -15.67
C ASP A 225 -14.57 -1.68 -14.96
N SER A 226 -15.01 -0.86 -13.98
CA SER A 226 -14.11 -0.08 -13.11
C SER A 226 -13.31 -1.01 -12.18
N TYR A 227 -12.30 -0.45 -11.51
CA TYR A 227 -11.55 -1.21 -10.49
C TYR A 227 -12.48 -1.64 -9.34
N ALA A 228 -13.38 -0.73 -8.92
CA ALA A 228 -14.36 -1.00 -7.87
C ALA A 228 -15.35 -2.10 -8.26
N TYR A 229 -15.81 -2.12 -9.51
CA TYR A 229 -16.64 -3.20 -10.03
C TYR A 229 -15.95 -4.57 -9.92
N ASN A 230 -14.71 -4.67 -10.41
CA ASN A 230 -13.96 -5.93 -10.36
C ASN A 230 -13.65 -6.35 -8.93
N TYR A 231 -13.32 -5.40 -8.04
CA TYR A 231 -13.12 -5.66 -6.62
C TYR A 231 -14.40 -6.21 -5.96
N ALA A 232 -15.54 -5.60 -6.23
CA ALA A 232 -16.82 -6.04 -5.67
C ALA A 232 -17.17 -7.47 -6.11
N ILE A 233 -17.02 -7.78 -7.40
CA ILE A 233 -17.25 -9.13 -7.94
C ILE A 233 -16.28 -10.15 -7.33
N ASP A 234 -14.97 -9.82 -7.23
CA ASP A 234 -13.95 -10.72 -6.69
C ASP A 234 -14.15 -11.01 -5.18
N ASN A 235 -14.88 -10.13 -4.47
CA ASN A 235 -15.17 -10.26 -3.04
C ASN A 235 -16.64 -10.56 -2.72
N ASN A 236 -17.46 -10.87 -3.73
CA ASN A 236 -18.89 -11.16 -3.61
C ASN A 236 -19.71 -10.04 -2.95
N ILE A 237 -19.35 -8.77 -3.19
CA ILE A 237 -20.09 -7.61 -2.71
C ILE A 237 -21.10 -7.19 -3.77
N PRO A 238 -22.39 -7.00 -3.45
CA PRO A 238 -23.40 -6.53 -4.38
C PRO A 238 -23.02 -5.21 -5.07
N VAL A 239 -23.33 -5.08 -6.35
CA VAL A 239 -22.98 -3.92 -7.17
C VAL A 239 -24.24 -3.21 -7.67
N LYS A 240 -24.26 -1.87 -7.56
CA LYS A 240 -25.16 -0.97 -8.28
C LYS A 240 -24.37 -0.29 -9.40
N LEU A 241 -24.79 -0.48 -10.65
CA LEU A 241 -24.14 0.20 -11.75
C LEU A 241 -24.56 1.68 -11.80
N LEU A 242 -23.57 2.55 -12.00
CA LEU A 242 -23.76 3.96 -12.29
C LEU A 242 -23.80 4.14 -13.80
N GLU A 243 -24.75 4.94 -14.26
CA GLU A 243 -24.85 5.33 -15.68
C GLU A 243 -23.83 6.41 -15.98
N VAL A 244 -23.26 6.36 -17.17
CA VAL A 244 -22.42 7.44 -17.68
C VAL A 244 -23.37 8.50 -18.19
N GLU A 245 -23.47 9.64 -17.52
CA GLU A 245 -24.18 10.81 -18.09
C GLU A 245 -23.49 11.15 -19.41
N THR A 246 -24.17 10.91 -20.53
CA THR A 246 -23.81 11.50 -21.81
C THR A 246 -24.13 12.98 -21.73
N PRO A 247 -23.21 13.88 -22.04
CA PRO A 247 -23.53 15.30 -22.12
C PRO A 247 -24.42 15.55 -23.32
N GLY A 248 -25.60 16.07 -23.08
CA GLY A 248 -26.40 16.69 -24.11
C GLY A 248 -27.64 15.94 -24.48
N ASP A 249 -28.78 16.34 -23.96
CA ASP A 249 -29.85 16.83 -24.79
C ASP A 249 -30.73 17.77 -23.94
N ALA A 250 -30.51 19.05 -24.11
CA ALA A 250 -31.48 20.06 -23.74
C ALA A 250 -32.50 20.17 -24.90
N SER A 251 -33.53 19.32 -24.88
CA SER A 251 -34.67 19.54 -25.76
C SER A 251 -35.64 20.50 -25.07
N GLY A 252 -35.62 21.75 -25.53
CA GLY A 252 -36.77 22.65 -25.41
C GLY A 252 -37.61 22.52 -26.68
N ASP A 253 -38.86 22.21 -26.49
CA ASP A 253 -39.91 22.21 -27.55
C ASP A 253 -39.92 23.53 -28.33
N ASP A 254 -40.01 23.42 -29.68
CA ASP A 254 -41.06 24.07 -30.48
C ASP A 254 -41.02 23.59 -31.96
N LYS A 255 -42.19 23.31 -32.51
CA LYS A 255 -42.56 22.84 -33.84
C LYS A 255 -43.11 24.05 -34.64
N PRO A 256 -43.40 24.09 -36.00
CA PRO A 256 -42.86 23.33 -37.15
C PRO A 256 -42.62 24.14 -38.47
N THR A 257 -41.88 23.56 -39.41
CA THR A 257 -42.01 23.55 -40.91
C THR A 257 -41.78 24.84 -41.72
N PRO A 258 -41.50 24.75 -43.09
CA PRO A 258 -40.98 23.69 -43.93
C PRO A 258 -39.79 24.09 -44.88
N ASN A 259 -39.21 23.07 -45.49
CA ASN A 259 -38.32 22.97 -46.64
C ASN A 259 -38.68 23.82 -47.89
N PRO A 260 -37.88 24.05 -48.96
CA PRO A 260 -36.78 23.25 -49.49
C PRO A 260 -35.61 24.06 -50.14
N THR A 261 -34.46 23.47 -50.36
CA THR A 261 -33.77 23.36 -51.69
C THR A 261 -32.32 22.94 -51.58
N THR A 262 -31.97 21.85 -52.21
CA THR A 262 -30.63 21.46 -52.68
C THR A 262 -30.21 22.35 -53.85
N PRO A 263 -28.96 22.50 -54.31
CA PRO A 263 -27.96 21.41 -54.47
C PRO A 263 -26.48 21.85 -54.30
N SER A 264 -25.64 20.89 -54.23
CA SER A 264 -24.34 20.73 -54.95
C SER A 264 -23.16 20.29 -54.10
N ASN A 265 -22.79 19.07 -54.43
CA ASN A 265 -21.53 18.43 -54.08
C ASN A 265 -20.35 19.11 -54.81
N PRO A 266 -19.16 19.20 -54.25
CA PRO A 266 -18.10 18.46 -54.91
C PRO A 266 -17.11 17.74 -53.99
N LYS A 267 -16.90 16.48 -54.40
CA LYS A 267 -15.65 15.72 -54.44
C LYS A 267 -14.82 15.48 -53.16
N ASN A 268 -14.85 14.22 -52.81
CA ASN A 268 -13.81 13.39 -52.21
C ASN A 268 -12.39 13.99 -52.14
N ASP A 269 -11.85 14.04 -50.92
CA ASP A 269 -10.47 13.63 -50.73
C ASP A 269 -10.42 12.68 -49.53
N ASP A 270 -10.23 11.41 -49.84
CA ASP A 270 -10.30 10.26 -48.96
C ASP A 270 -8.88 10.03 -48.37
N THR A 271 -8.58 10.73 -47.26
CA THR A 271 -7.50 10.32 -46.38
C THR A 271 -8.05 10.08 -45.00
N GLN A 272 -8.75 8.93 -44.84
CA GLN A 272 -9.06 8.40 -43.53
C GLN A 272 -7.74 8.11 -42.75
N GLN A 273 -7.28 9.08 -42.01
CA GLN A 273 -6.30 8.82 -40.95
C GLN A 273 -6.99 7.96 -39.86
N LYS A 274 -6.67 6.66 -39.92
CA LYS A 274 -7.02 5.69 -38.87
C LYS A 274 -6.73 6.31 -37.49
N PRO A 275 -7.69 6.35 -36.54
CA PRO A 275 -7.50 6.99 -35.26
C PRO A 275 -6.22 6.48 -34.57
N LYS A 276 -5.33 7.38 -34.21
CA LYS A 276 -4.06 7.03 -33.56
C LYS A 276 -4.37 6.34 -32.23
N ALA A 277 -3.96 5.07 -32.08
CA ALA A 277 -4.27 4.25 -30.90
C ALA A 277 -3.80 4.92 -29.61
N VAL A 278 -4.71 5.11 -28.65
CA VAL A 278 -4.45 5.79 -27.37
C VAL A 278 -4.13 4.76 -26.29
N PRO A 279 -3.10 5.01 -25.43
CA PRO A 279 -2.80 4.14 -24.31
C PRO A 279 -3.98 4.01 -23.35
N ALA A 280 -4.21 2.80 -22.86
CA ALA A 280 -5.21 2.54 -21.83
C ALA A 280 -4.88 3.30 -20.53
N LYS A 281 -5.89 3.67 -19.75
CA LYS A 281 -5.73 4.41 -18.48
C LYS A 281 -4.78 3.67 -17.52
N LYS A 282 -4.02 4.43 -16.74
CA LYS A 282 -3.17 3.88 -15.65
C LYS A 282 -4.03 3.01 -14.72
N GLY A 283 -3.51 1.85 -14.32
CA GLY A 283 -4.25 0.88 -13.51
C GLY A 283 -4.95 -0.22 -14.32
N THR A 284 -5.28 0.01 -15.59
CA THR A 284 -5.96 -0.97 -16.44
C THR A 284 -5.15 -2.26 -16.58
N THR A 285 -5.79 -3.40 -16.37
CA THR A 285 -5.20 -4.71 -16.65
C THR A 285 -5.48 -5.09 -18.11
N LEU A 286 -4.41 -5.38 -18.84
CA LEU A 286 -4.46 -5.78 -20.24
C LEU A 286 -4.01 -7.23 -20.39
N THR A 287 -4.71 -7.98 -21.24
CA THR A 287 -4.27 -9.32 -21.64
C THR A 287 -3.41 -9.21 -22.90
N VAL A 288 -2.20 -9.75 -22.82
CA VAL A 288 -1.25 -9.83 -23.95
C VAL A 288 -1.29 -11.27 -24.48
N SER A 289 -2.27 -11.59 -25.30
CA SER A 289 -2.52 -12.96 -25.79
C SER A 289 -1.30 -13.57 -26.47
N SER A 290 -0.61 -12.81 -27.33
CA SER A 290 0.62 -13.25 -28.02
C SER A 290 1.77 -13.63 -27.11
N LYS A 291 1.80 -13.14 -25.85
CA LYS A 291 2.82 -13.44 -24.85
C LYS A 291 2.29 -14.23 -23.67
N LYS A 292 0.99 -14.57 -23.69
CA LYS A 292 0.31 -15.28 -22.61
C LYS A 292 0.49 -14.63 -21.23
N LEU A 293 0.41 -13.27 -21.19
CA LEU A 293 0.63 -12.47 -19.99
C LEU A 293 -0.57 -11.56 -19.69
N LYS A 294 -0.82 -11.30 -18.40
CA LYS A 294 -1.59 -10.15 -17.96
C LYS A 294 -0.63 -9.06 -17.50
N VAL A 295 -0.91 -7.82 -17.85
CA VAL A 295 -0.11 -6.65 -17.46
C VAL A 295 -1.02 -5.55 -16.94
N LYS A 296 -0.55 -4.77 -15.97
CA LYS A 296 -1.24 -3.60 -15.45
C LYS A 296 -0.57 -2.34 -15.98
N VAL A 297 -1.33 -1.40 -16.52
CA VAL A 297 -0.82 -0.12 -17.02
C VAL A 297 -0.31 0.71 -15.84
N THR A 298 0.93 1.16 -15.90
CA THR A 298 1.57 1.97 -14.86
C THR A 298 1.78 3.42 -15.30
N SER A 299 1.75 3.68 -16.61
CA SER A 299 1.69 5.01 -17.18
C SER A 299 0.89 4.99 -18.48
N SER A 300 -0.05 5.93 -18.62
CA SER A 300 -0.86 6.16 -19.80
C SER A 300 -0.35 7.30 -20.69
N SER A 301 0.89 7.74 -20.47
CA SER A 301 1.54 8.78 -21.30
C SER A 301 1.49 8.41 -22.78
N LYS A 302 0.95 9.29 -23.65
CA LYS A 302 0.89 9.07 -25.09
C LYS A 302 2.28 8.82 -25.71
N LYS A 303 3.33 9.43 -25.15
CA LYS A 303 4.72 9.31 -25.65
C LYS A 303 5.44 8.07 -25.13
N ASN A 304 5.21 7.68 -23.85
CA ASN A 304 5.93 6.59 -23.20
C ASN A 304 5.01 5.81 -22.25
N PRO A 305 4.00 5.07 -22.74
CA PRO A 305 3.15 4.26 -21.90
C PRO A 305 3.92 3.07 -21.30
N THR A 306 3.62 2.73 -20.05
CA THR A 306 4.32 1.64 -19.35
C THR A 306 3.37 0.67 -18.70
N VAL A 307 3.83 -0.56 -18.53
CA VAL A 307 3.09 -1.62 -17.83
C VAL A 307 3.99 -2.41 -16.88
N THR A 308 3.34 -3.04 -15.91
CA THR A 308 3.93 -4.04 -15.01
C THR A 308 3.28 -5.39 -15.27
N VAL A 309 4.08 -6.47 -15.36
CA VAL A 309 3.55 -7.83 -15.53
C VAL A 309 2.98 -8.33 -14.22
N THR A 310 1.72 -8.78 -14.23
CA THR A 310 1.00 -9.20 -13.02
C THR A 310 0.79 -10.72 -12.96
N LYS A 311 0.66 -11.40 -14.11
CA LYS A 311 0.35 -12.83 -14.12
C LYS A 311 0.70 -13.47 -15.48
N ILE A 312 0.96 -14.77 -15.47
CA ILE A 312 0.97 -15.60 -16.69
C ILE A 312 -0.42 -16.22 -16.88
N THR A 313 -0.92 -16.23 -18.12
CA THR A 313 -2.21 -16.85 -18.45
C THR A 313 -2.07 -18.33 -18.77
N ASP A 314 -0.92 -18.78 -19.25
CA ASP A 314 -0.64 -20.19 -19.49
C ASP A 314 -0.11 -20.87 -18.21
N LYS A 315 -0.99 -21.54 -17.50
CA LYS A 315 -0.64 -22.27 -16.26
C LYS A 315 0.29 -23.48 -16.48
N LYS A 316 0.41 -23.97 -17.73
CA LYS A 316 1.26 -25.13 -18.09
C LYS A 316 2.67 -24.70 -18.56
N ALA A 317 2.90 -23.41 -18.75
CA ALA A 317 4.16 -22.86 -19.26
C ALA A 317 5.38 -23.30 -18.43
N LYS A 318 6.36 -23.89 -19.08
CA LYS A 318 7.68 -24.23 -18.47
C LYS A 318 8.70 -23.08 -18.66
N LYS A 319 8.53 -22.27 -19.71
CA LYS A 319 9.39 -21.11 -20.02
C LYS A 319 8.56 -19.82 -19.99
N LEU A 320 9.10 -18.77 -19.40
CA LEU A 320 8.49 -17.44 -19.35
C LEU A 320 9.48 -16.42 -19.87
N THR A 321 9.07 -15.68 -20.90
CA THR A 321 9.79 -14.49 -21.34
C THR A 321 8.95 -13.26 -21.03
N ILE A 322 9.46 -12.39 -20.20
CA ILE A 322 8.89 -11.07 -19.95
C ILE A 322 9.58 -10.13 -20.94
N PRO A 323 8.87 -9.64 -21.98
CA PRO A 323 9.49 -8.84 -23.02
C PRO A 323 9.83 -7.42 -22.53
N ALA A 324 10.67 -6.71 -23.28
CA ALA A 324 10.94 -5.30 -22.99
C ALA A 324 9.73 -4.39 -23.26
N SER A 325 8.88 -4.77 -24.21
CA SER A 325 7.63 -4.08 -24.53
C SER A 325 6.55 -5.06 -24.96
N VAL A 326 5.29 -4.62 -24.90
CA VAL A 326 4.11 -5.37 -25.37
C VAL A 326 3.23 -4.44 -26.20
N LYS A 327 2.63 -4.95 -27.28
CA LYS A 327 1.65 -4.22 -28.10
C LYS A 327 0.25 -4.75 -27.79
N VAL A 328 -0.67 -3.85 -27.42
CA VAL A 328 -2.06 -4.17 -27.11
C VAL A 328 -2.95 -3.10 -27.75
N LYS A 329 -3.94 -3.50 -28.55
CA LYS A 329 -4.85 -2.58 -29.25
C LYS A 329 -4.12 -1.43 -29.97
N GLY A 330 -3.07 -1.76 -30.72
CA GLY A 330 -2.27 -0.76 -31.47
C GLY A 330 -1.23 -0.01 -30.65
N VAL A 331 -1.31 0.01 -29.32
CA VAL A 331 -0.38 0.74 -28.45
C VAL A 331 0.78 -0.15 -28.00
N THR A 332 2.01 0.39 -28.06
CA THR A 332 3.22 -0.26 -27.55
C THR A 332 3.55 0.26 -26.16
N TYR A 333 3.47 -0.60 -25.15
CA TYR A 333 3.82 -0.29 -23.76
C TYR A 333 5.21 -0.82 -23.42
N LYS A 334 6.04 -0.02 -22.74
CA LYS A 334 7.29 -0.52 -22.12
C LYS A 334 6.96 -1.34 -20.87
N VAL A 335 7.55 -2.51 -20.73
CA VAL A 335 7.39 -3.36 -19.54
C VAL A 335 8.43 -2.95 -18.52
N THR A 336 8.03 -2.17 -17.51
CA THR A 336 8.96 -1.58 -16.53
C THR A 336 9.05 -2.33 -15.22
N GLY A 337 8.12 -3.25 -14.92
CA GLY A 337 8.13 -3.99 -13.67
C GLY A 337 7.52 -5.38 -13.74
N ILE A 338 7.76 -6.12 -12.68
CA ILE A 338 7.08 -7.37 -12.33
C ILE A 338 6.40 -7.11 -11.00
N ALA A 339 5.08 -7.31 -10.93
CA ALA A 339 4.29 -7.05 -9.75
C ALA A 339 4.65 -7.98 -8.58
N ASP A 340 4.26 -7.58 -7.39
CA ASP A 340 4.37 -8.42 -6.20
C ASP A 340 3.57 -9.70 -6.42
N LYS A 341 4.11 -10.82 -5.97
CA LYS A 341 3.50 -12.17 -6.05
C LYS A 341 3.12 -12.65 -7.46
N ALA A 342 3.53 -11.95 -8.54
CA ALA A 342 3.07 -12.21 -9.93
C ALA A 342 3.13 -13.68 -10.37
N PHE A 343 4.14 -14.42 -9.93
CA PHE A 343 4.35 -15.83 -10.26
C PHE A 343 4.55 -16.71 -9.01
N LYS A 344 4.11 -16.21 -7.85
CA LYS A 344 4.26 -16.94 -6.57
C LYS A 344 3.72 -18.35 -6.67
N ASN A 345 4.49 -19.32 -6.15
CA ASN A 345 4.17 -20.74 -6.10
C ASN A 345 3.97 -21.42 -7.47
N ASN A 346 4.43 -20.83 -8.57
CA ASN A 346 4.39 -21.50 -9.87
C ASN A 346 5.40 -22.66 -9.90
N LYS A 347 4.90 -23.90 -9.79
CA LYS A 347 5.69 -25.15 -9.77
C LYS A 347 6.10 -25.65 -11.16
N LYS A 348 5.64 -24.98 -12.25
CA LYS A 348 5.90 -25.42 -13.63
C LYS A 348 7.03 -24.66 -14.30
N LEU A 349 7.23 -23.37 -13.97
CA LEU A 349 8.27 -22.55 -14.56
C LEU A 349 9.67 -23.10 -14.25
N THR A 350 10.42 -23.43 -15.30
CA THR A 350 11.81 -23.89 -15.23
C THR A 350 12.81 -22.83 -15.65
N THR A 351 12.40 -21.92 -16.57
CA THR A 351 13.25 -20.86 -17.10
C THR A 351 12.46 -19.54 -17.17
N VAL A 352 13.07 -18.47 -16.68
CA VAL A 352 12.52 -17.12 -16.75
C VAL A 352 13.55 -16.18 -17.38
N THR A 353 13.13 -15.41 -18.39
CA THR A 353 13.92 -14.32 -18.98
C THR A 353 13.19 -13.00 -18.75
N ILE A 354 13.86 -12.05 -18.13
CA ILE A 354 13.32 -10.74 -17.79
C ILE A 354 13.89 -9.71 -18.75
N GLY A 355 13.02 -8.99 -19.46
CA GLY A 355 13.37 -8.04 -20.51
C GLY A 355 14.12 -6.82 -20.03
N SER A 356 14.75 -6.13 -20.99
CA SER A 356 15.70 -5.03 -20.73
C SER A 356 15.06 -3.77 -20.12
N ASN A 357 13.76 -3.51 -20.33
CA ASN A 357 13.10 -2.33 -19.78
C ASN A 357 12.59 -2.52 -18.35
N VAL A 358 12.63 -3.75 -17.80
CA VAL A 358 12.22 -4.02 -16.41
C VAL A 358 13.24 -3.40 -15.45
N THR A 359 12.75 -2.54 -14.56
CA THR A 359 13.54 -1.86 -13.52
C THR A 359 13.32 -2.44 -12.13
N LYS A 360 12.13 -3.02 -11.86
CA LYS A 360 11.77 -3.55 -10.54
C LYS A 360 11.22 -4.98 -10.64
N ILE A 361 11.72 -5.87 -9.77
CA ILE A 361 11.15 -7.19 -9.51
C ILE A 361 10.45 -7.11 -8.15
N GLY A 362 9.13 -7.30 -8.12
CA GLY A 362 8.28 -7.13 -6.94
C GLY A 362 8.56 -8.11 -5.79
N LYS A 363 7.98 -7.82 -4.64
CA LYS A 363 7.99 -8.69 -3.46
C LYS A 363 7.39 -10.06 -3.82
N GLU A 364 8.08 -11.13 -3.45
CA GLU A 364 7.62 -12.52 -3.67
C GLU A 364 7.30 -12.87 -5.14
N ALA A 365 7.76 -12.09 -6.13
CA ALA A 365 7.36 -12.24 -7.53
C ALA A 365 7.52 -13.68 -8.05
N PHE A 366 8.56 -14.40 -7.68
CA PHE A 366 8.82 -15.81 -8.01
C PHE A 366 8.99 -16.68 -6.77
N SER A 367 8.49 -16.24 -5.62
CA SER A 367 8.59 -17.04 -4.38
C SER A 367 7.94 -18.40 -4.55
N GLY A 368 8.61 -19.46 -4.12
CA GLY A 368 8.09 -20.82 -4.21
C GLY A 368 8.07 -21.42 -5.63
N CYS A 369 8.71 -20.79 -6.63
CA CYS A 369 8.91 -21.39 -7.96
C CYS A 369 9.95 -22.52 -7.89
N SER A 370 9.57 -23.63 -7.26
CA SER A 370 10.50 -24.72 -6.92
C SER A 370 11.12 -25.44 -8.12
N ALA A 371 10.46 -25.39 -9.31
CA ALA A 371 10.98 -25.94 -10.55
C ALA A 371 11.98 -25.03 -11.28
N LEU A 372 12.10 -23.73 -10.87
CA LEU A 372 12.90 -22.74 -11.57
C LEU A 372 14.39 -23.10 -11.51
N LYS A 373 14.97 -23.45 -12.67
CA LYS A 373 16.39 -23.83 -12.84
C LYS A 373 17.26 -22.64 -13.25
N LYS A 374 16.73 -21.74 -14.10
CA LYS A 374 17.47 -20.61 -14.69
C LYS A 374 16.63 -19.35 -14.68
N VAL A 375 17.22 -18.25 -14.26
CA VAL A 375 16.67 -16.90 -14.40
C VAL A 375 17.70 -15.98 -15.05
N THR A 376 17.28 -15.25 -16.09
CA THR A 376 18.05 -14.16 -16.69
C THR A 376 17.41 -12.86 -16.28
N ILE A 377 18.11 -12.06 -15.49
CA ILE A 377 17.64 -10.75 -15.01
C ILE A 377 18.06 -9.67 -15.97
N GLY A 378 17.11 -8.85 -16.43
CA GLY A 378 17.35 -7.77 -17.40
C GLY A 378 18.36 -6.73 -16.90
N LYS A 379 19.16 -6.21 -17.82
CA LYS A 379 20.30 -5.29 -17.53
C LYS A 379 19.91 -3.99 -16.81
N ASN A 380 18.64 -3.56 -16.88
CA ASN A 380 18.16 -2.32 -16.30
C ASN A 380 17.46 -2.52 -14.94
N VAL A 381 17.39 -3.74 -14.40
CA VAL A 381 16.83 -3.97 -13.06
C VAL A 381 17.66 -3.24 -12.00
N THR A 382 16.99 -2.39 -11.23
CA THR A 382 17.58 -1.59 -10.14
C THR A 382 17.25 -2.16 -8.76
N SER A 383 16.12 -2.88 -8.61
CA SER A 383 15.74 -3.47 -7.34
C SER A 383 15.16 -4.88 -7.49
N ILE A 384 15.54 -5.75 -6.53
CA ILE A 384 15.01 -7.10 -6.36
C ILE A 384 14.28 -7.12 -5.02
N GLY A 385 12.97 -7.31 -5.05
CA GLY A 385 12.09 -7.20 -3.89
C GLY A 385 12.31 -8.27 -2.82
N ASN A 386 11.68 -8.07 -1.66
CA ASN A 386 11.72 -9.04 -0.56
C ASN A 386 11.19 -10.39 -1.02
N LYS A 387 11.88 -11.47 -0.66
CA LYS A 387 11.52 -12.86 -1.01
C LYS A 387 11.27 -13.08 -2.52
N ALA A 388 11.80 -12.25 -3.42
CA ALA A 388 11.51 -12.31 -4.85
C ALA A 388 11.74 -13.70 -5.46
N PHE A 389 12.77 -14.42 -5.05
CA PHE A 389 13.10 -15.79 -5.46
C PHE A 389 13.18 -16.75 -4.26
N TYR A 390 12.46 -16.46 -3.19
CA TYR A 390 12.46 -17.29 -1.97
C TYR A 390 12.02 -18.73 -2.28
N LYS A 391 12.79 -19.72 -1.76
CA LYS A 391 12.53 -21.15 -1.99
C LYS A 391 12.43 -21.56 -3.48
N CYS A 392 13.16 -20.90 -4.39
CA CYS A 392 13.42 -21.40 -5.74
C CYS A 392 14.46 -22.52 -5.66
N THR A 393 14.06 -23.69 -5.16
CA THR A 393 14.97 -24.76 -4.70
C THR A 393 15.85 -25.35 -5.81
N LYS A 394 15.42 -25.31 -7.08
CA LYS A 394 16.18 -25.81 -8.24
C LYS A 394 17.04 -24.76 -8.93
N LEU A 395 16.99 -23.47 -8.51
CA LEU A 395 17.79 -22.40 -9.11
C LEU A 395 19.28 -22.66 -8.86
N ALA A 396 20.05 -22.85 -9.93
CA ALA A 396 21.46 -23.24 -9.83
C ALA A 396 22.44 -22.07 -9.91
N SER A 397 22.06 -21.02 -10.65
CA SER A 397 22.91 -19.83 -10.84
C SER A 397 22.05 -18.58 -11.01
N VAL A 398 22.62 -17.43 -10.63
CA VAL A 398 22.04 -16.10 -10.87
C VAL A 398 23.14 -15.09 -11.11
N THR A 399 22.89 -14.18 -12.07
CA THR A 399 23.69 -12.99 -12.28
C THR A 399 22.88 -11.77 -11.86
N ILE A 400 23.40 -10.99 -10.91
CA ILE A 400 22.84 -9.74 -10.46
C ILE A 400 23.40 -8.63 -11.35
N PRO A 401 22.54 -7.94 -12.13
CA PRO A 401 22.98 -6.90 -13.07
C PRO A 401 23.66 -5.71 -12.38
N ALA A 402 24.48 -4.99 -13.13
CA ALA A 402 25.28 -3.88 -12.62
C ALA A 402 24.44 -2.69 -12.08
N LYS A 403 23.21 -2.50 -12.58
CA LYS A 403 22.31 -1.42 -12.14
C LYS A 403 21.56 -1.72 -10.85
N VAL A 404 21.61 -2.95 -10.33
CA VAL A 404 20.92 -3.30 -9.08
C VAL A 404 21.53 -2.53 -7.90
N THR A 405 20.70 -1.78 -7.21
CA THR A 405 21.07 -1.02 -6.00
C THR A 405 20.65 -1.73 -4.72
N THR A 406 19.59 -2.54 -4.79
CA THR A 406 19.00 -3.17 -3.60
C THR A 406 18.61 -4.62 -3.88
N ILE A 407 18.99 -5.51 -2.95
CA ILE A 407 18.52 -6.90 -2.85
C ILE A 407 17.72 -7.01 -1.55
N GLY A 408 16.44 -7.31 -1.65
CA GLY A 408 15.50 -7.32 -0.55
C GLY A 408 15.72 -8.47 0.47
N ASN A 409 14.99 -8.39 1.59
CA ASN A 409 15.03 -9.41 2.64
C ASN A 409 14.70 -10.78 2.06
N SER A 410 15.53 -11.78 2.39
CA SER A 410 15.32 -13.17 1.98
C SER A 410 15.16 -13.39 0.46
N ALA A 411 15.65 -12.48 -0.39
CA ALA A 411 15.38 -12.48 -1.82
C ALA A 411 15.72 -13.82 -2.51
N PHE A 412 16.81 -14.48 -2.12
CA PHE A 412 17.23 -15.80 -2.61
C PHE A 412 17.30 -16.86 -1.49
N SER A 413 16.70 -16.58 -0.34
CA SER A 413 16.74 -17.51 0.79
C SER A 413 16.06 -18.84 0.44
N GLY A 414 16.68 -19.94 0.83
CA GLY A 414 16.19 -21.29 0.56
C GLY A 414 16.36 -21.77 -0.90
N CYS A 415 17.15 -21.06 -1.72
CA CYS A 415 17.58 -21.54 -3.04
C CYS A 415 18.66 -22.63 -2.89
N LYS A 416 18.27 -23.83 -2.42
CA LYS A 416 19.19 -24.90 -1.97
C LYS A 416 20.20 -25.36 -3.02
N LYS A 417 19.89 -25.23 -4.33
CA LYS A 417 20.81 -25.60 -5.45
C LYS A 417 21.62 -24.40 -5.96
N LEU A 418 21.46 -23.20 -5.43
CA LEU A 418 22.17 -22.01 -5.91
C LEU A 418 23.67 -22.09 -5.55
N LYS A 419 24.48 -22.46 -6.54
CA LYS A 419 25.94 -22.69 -6.41
C LYS A 419 26.80 -21.64 -7.09
N LYS A 420 26.24 -20.82 -7.99
CA LYS A 420 26.97 -19.76 -8.68
C LYS A 420 26.17 -18.44 -8.62
N VAL A 421 26.75 -17.42 -7.99
CA VAL A 421 26.17 -16.07 -7.93
C VAL A 421 27.21 -15.12 -8.50
N THR A 422 26.84 -14.38 -9.55
CA THR A 422 27.68 -13.31 -10.07
C THR A 422 27.07 -11.96 -9.69
N VAL A 423 27.85 -11.08 -9.10
CA VAL A 423 27.40 -9.74 -8.69
C VAL A 423 28.37 -8.71 -9.21
N THR A 424 27.88 -7.64 -9.83
CA THR A 424 28.72 -6.53 -10.28
C THR A 424 28.79 -5.46 -9.19
N ALA A 425 30.01 -5.15 -8.75
CA ALA A 425 30.28 -4.11 -7.77
C ALA A 425 30.06 -2.71 -8.38
N GLY A 426 29.72 -1.74 -7.52
CA GLY A 426 29.56 -0.33 -7.90
C GLY A 426 28.23 0.24 -7.40
N LYS A 427 27.12 -0.11 -8.04
CA LYS A 427 25.80 0.46 -7.70
C LYS A 427 25.08 -0.26 -6.55
N LEU A 428 25.46 -1.47 -6.19
CA LEU A 428 24.79 -2.25 -5.13
C LEU A 428 25.06 -1.64 -3.74
N LYS A 429 24.06 -0.88 -3.26
CA LYS A 429 24.11 -0.19 -1.95
C LYS A 429 23.71 -1.12 -0.80
N THR A 430 22.63 -1.89 -1.00
CA THR A 430 21.99 -2.64 0.09
C THR A 430 21.79 -4.11 -0.27
N ILE A 431 22.21 -5.00 0.64
CA ILE A 431 21.88 -6.42 0.66
C ILE A 431 21.21 -6.66 2.02
N ASN A 432 19.92 -6.93 2.02
CA ASN A 432 19.11 -7.02 3.24
C ASN A 432 19.23 -8.38 3.94
N LYS A 433 18.64 -8.44 5.14
CA LYS A 433 18.68 -9.61 6.04
C LYS A 433 18.30 -10.89 5.31
N ASN A 434 19.06 -11.95 5.55
CA ASN A 434 18.81 -13.29 5.01
C ASN A 434 18.75 -13.39 3.47
N ALA A 435 19.23 -12.37 2.72
CA ALA A 435 19.10 -12.34 1.25
C ALA A 435 19.56 -13.62 0.57
N PHE A 436 20.59 -14.30 1.08
CA PHE A 436 21.14 -15.53 0.57
C PHE A 436 21.17 -16.69 1.60
N LYS A 437 20.36 -16.63 2.67
CA LYS A 437 20.31 -17.68 3.69
C LYS A 437 19.87 -19.02 3.07
N GLY A 438 20.61 -20.08 3.35
CA GLY A 438 20.25 -21.44 2.90
C GLY A 438 20.44 -21.68 1.40
N ILE A 439 21.32 -20.93 0.71
CA ILE A 439 21.86 -21.32 -0.58
C ILE A 439 22.91 -22.45 -0.39
N LYS A 440 23.46 -23.00 -1.46
CA LYS A 440 24.43 -24.11 -1.34
C LYS A 440 25.63 -23.70 -0.48
N LYS A 441 26.02 -24.53 0.50
CA LYS A 441 27.09 -24.23 1.49
C LYS A 441 28.42 -23.85 0.83
N ASN A 442 28.80 -24.45 -0.30
CA ASN A 442 30.01 -24.17 -1.05
C ASN A 442 29.78 -23.29 -2.30
N ALA A 443 28.83 -22.36 -2.23
CA ALA A 443 28.51 -21.48 -3.36
C ALA A 443 29.73 -20.62 -3.77
N ALA A 444 29.93 -20.51 -5.08
CA ALA A 444 30.92 -19.59 -5.66
C ALA A 444 30.23 -18.25 -5.94
N ILE A 445 30.70 -17.20 -5.29
CA ILE A 445 30.19 -15.85 -5.49
C ILE A 445 31.26 -15.01 -6.19
N THR A 446 31.07 -14.75 -7.47
CA THR A 446 31.99 -13.95 -8.30
C THR A 446 31.61 -12.49 -8.24
N VAL A 447 32.55 -11.63 -7.82
CA VAL A 447 32.36 -10.18 -7.75
C VAL A 447 33.11 -9.53 -8.90
N LYS A 448 32.36 -8.92 -9.85
CA LYS A 448 32.93 -8.18 -10.99
C LYS A 448 33.01 -6.67 -10.68
N GLY A 449 33.94 -5.95 -11.28
CA GLY A 449 34.09 -4.49 -11.15
C GLY A 449 35.52 -4.03 -10.81
N LYS A 450 35.72 -2.72 -10.57
CA LYS A 450 37.01 -2.12 -10.19
C LYS A 450 37.48 -2.62 -8.80
N LYS A 451 38.78 -2.71 -8.56
CA LYS A 451 39.42 -3.29 -7.34
C LYS A 451 38.77 -2.78 -6.02
N LYS A 452 38.74 -1.45 -5.81
CA LYS A 452 38.16 -0.81 -4.61
C LYS A 452 36.67 -1.22 -4.38
N ALA A 453 35.86 -1.18 -5.45
CA ALA A 453 34.45 -1.56 -5.38
C ALA A 453 34.24 -3.07 -5.12
N LYS A 454 35.07 -3.94 -5.68
CA LYS A 454 35.08 -5.39 -5.40
C LYS A 454 35.33 -5.66 -3.92
N THR A 455 36.35 -5.04 -3.34
CA THR A 455 36.72 -5.19 -1.92
C THR A 455 35.57 -4.78 -1.00
N ALA A 456 34.98 -3.61 -1.26
CA ALA A 456 33.84 -3.13 -0.48
C ALA A 456 32.63 -4.07 -0.56
N LEU A 457 32.32 -4.61 -1.76
CA LEU A 457 31.20 -5.54 -1.91
C LEU A 457 31.50 -6.92 -1.29
N LYS A 458 32.73 -7.41 -1.39
CA LYS A 458 33.13 -8.66 -0.69
C LYS A 458 32.97 -8.54 0.82
N LYS A 459 33.29 -7.36 1.42
CA LYS A 459 33.03 -7.07 2.85
C LYS A 459 31.54 -7.15 3.19
N LYS A 460 30.67 -6.59 2.37
CA LYS A 460 29.21 -6.70 2.54
C LYS A 460 28.72 -8.15 2.43
N LEU A 461 29.25 -8.94 1.50
CA LEU A 461 28.87 -10.33 1.28
C LEU A 461 29.32 -11.28 2.39
N LYS A 462 30.29 -10.91 3.21
CA LYS A 462 30.76 -11.68 4.38
C LYS A 462 29.93 -11.47 5.65
N LYS A 463 28.88 -10.63 5.62
CA LYS A 463 28.04 -10.40 6.80
C LYS A 463 27.13 -11.61 7.08
N SER A 464 27.09 -12.10 8.31
CA SER A 464 26.20 -13.17 8.76
C SER A 464 24.72 -12.82 8.56
N SER A 465 24.37 -11.54 8.73
CA SER A 465 23.01 -11.02 8.55
C SER A 465 22.41 -11.31 7.17
N ILE A 466 23.22 -11.44 6.11
CA ILE A 466 22.73 -11.79 4.77
C ILE A 466 22.67 -13.31 4.51
N GLY A 467 23.11 -14.12 5.46
CA GLY A 467 23.16 -15.59 5.36
C GLY A 467 24.51 -16.12 4.88
N TYR A 468 25.60 -15.34 5.06
CA TYR A 468 26.96 -15.80 4.73
C TYR A 468 27.38 -17.00 5.58
N VAL A 469 28.08 -17.93 4.94
CA VAL A 469 28.79 -19.03 5.59
C VAL A 469 30.25 -19.08 5.11
N LYS A 470 31.18 -19.43 6.01
CA LYS A 470 32.65 -19.41 5.74
C LYS A 470 33.05 -20.27 4.52
N THR A 471 32.26 -21.28 4.17
CA THR A 471 32.53 -22.16 3.03
C THR A 471 32.20 -21.56 1.64
N TRP A 472 31.64 -20.35 1.57
CA TRP A 472 31.44 -19.69 0.28
C TRP A 472 32.77 -19.27 -0.33
N LYS A 473 32.94 -19.55 -1.63
CA LYS A 473 34.12 -19.13 -2.39
C LYS A 473 33.89 -17.76 -3.01
N LEU A 474 34.39 -16.69 -2.37
CA LEU A 474 34.30 -15.30 -2.87
C LEU A 474 35.47 -15.04 -3.85
N LYS A 475 35.18 -15.04 -5.14
CA LYS A 475 36.13 -14.77 -6.24
C LYS A 475 36.11 -13.32 -6.72
#